data_abafd393261cee3160069a9810417595
#
_entry.id   abafd393261cee3160069a9810417595
#
_cell.length_a   1.000
_cell.length_b   1.000
_cell.length_c   1.000
_cell.angle_alpha   90.00
_cell.angle_beta   90.00
_cell.angle_gamma   90.00
#
_symmetry.space_group_name_H-M   'P 1'
#
loop_
_entity.id
_entity.type
_entity.pdbx_description
1 polymer ?
#
loop_
_entity_poly.entity_id
_entity_poly.type
_entity_poly.pdbx_seq_one_letter_code
_entity_poly.pdbx_strand_id
1 'polypeptide(L)'
;MNGKSFRAARKYGYRSGLEVTLGKYLKDLGVDARYEAIKIEWEDLTYRTYTPDFILPNGIIIEAKGLFTTNDRRKHLAVKKQHPNLDIRFVFENSRRKLSKGAKSTYEIWCDRYGFECYDRIVPESWLKEKGKALGTKFVAYPHPKVVRK
;
A
#
# COMPACT_ATOMS: atom_id res chain seq x y z
N MET A 1 10.31 -30.23 -2.71
CA MET A 1 9.51 -31.26 -2.00
C MET A 1 8.95 -32.24 -3.01
N ASN A 2 9.06 -33.53 -2.80
CA ASN A 2 8.45 -34.48 -3.71
C ASN A 2 6.94 -34.63 -3.42
N GLY A 3 6.17 -35.15 -4.39
CA GLY A 3 4.72 -35.22 -4.27
C GLY A 3 4.21 -36.08 -3.13
N LYS A 4 4.99 -37.11 -2.73
CA LYS A 4 4.63 -37.99 -1.61
C LYS A 4 4.70 -37.25 -0.27
N SER A 5 5.75 -36.48 -0.06
CA SER A 5 5.93 -35.69 1.16
C SER A 5 4.82 -34.64 1.32
N PHE A 6 4.46 -33.96 0.23
CA PHE A 6 3.39 -32.98 0.23
C PHE A 6 2.01 -33.59 0.55
N ARG A 7 1.71 -34.77 -0.01
CA ARG A 7 0.45 -35.49 0.28
C ARG A 7 0.38 -35.90 1.75
N ALA A 8 1.46 -36.41 2.32
CA ALA A 8 1.51 -36.80 3.72
C ALA A 8 1.30 -35.58 4.64
N ALA A 9 1.94 -34.44 4.31
CA ALA A 9 1.75 -33.20 5.07
C ALA A 9 0.28 -32.77 5.10
N ARG A 10 -0.38 -32.77 3.96
CA ARG A 10 -1.81 -32.42 3.87
C ARG A 10 -2.72 -33.34 4.69
N LYS A 11 -2.45 -34.65 4.66
CA LYS A 11 -3.23 -35.67 5.40
C LYS A 11 -3.22 -35.40 6.92
N TYR A 12 -2.11 -34.96 7.46
CA TYR A 12 -1.97 -34.69 8.90
C TYR A 12 -2.13 -33.22 9.28
N GLY A 13 -2.54 -32.37 8.33
CA GLY A 13 -2.71 -30.92 8.57
C GLY A 13 -1.42 -30.12 8.60
N TYR A 14 -0.29 -30.72 8.26
CA TYR A 14 1.01 -30.04 8.19
C TYR A 14 1.26 -29.44 6.81
N ARG A 15 2.11 -28.40 6.76
CA ARG A 15 2.43 -27.70 5.52
C ARG A 15 3.66 -28.26 4.80
N SER A 16 4.47 -29.08 5.43
CA SER A 16 5.66 -29.64 4.83
C SER A 16 5.95 -31.07 5.31
N GLY A 17 6.75 -31.81 4.53
CA GLY A 17 7.20 -33.16 4.91
C GLY A 17 8.08 -33.17 6.15
N LEU A 18 8.90 -32.14 6.36
CA LEU A 18 9.69 -31.99 7.58
C LEU A 18 8.81 -31.84 8.82
N GLU A 19 7.73 -31.08 8.72
CA GLU A 19 6.77 -30.91 9.81
C GLU A 19 6.10 -32.23 10.18
N VAL A 20 5.76 -33.08 9.19
CA VAL A 20 5.24 -34.43 9.42
C VAL A 20 6.26 -35.27 10.20
N THR A 21 7.51 -35.27 9.78
CA THR A 21 8.59 -36.03 10.41
C THR A 21 8.82 -35.57 11.86
N LEU A 22 8.85 -34.26 12.09
CA LEU A 22 9.02 -33.69 13.43
C LEU A 22 7.82 -33.97 14.31
N GLY A 23 6.61 -33.86 13.79
CA GLY A 23 5.38 -34.17 14.54
C GLY A 23 5.36 -35.61 15.01
N LYS A 24 5.74 -36.55 14.14
CA LYS A 24 5.86 -37.97 14.49
C LYS A 24 6.95 -38.21 15.54
N TYR A 25 8.11 -37.61 15.35
CA TYR A 25 9.24 -37.73 16.27
C TYR A 25 8.84 -37.30 17.70
N LEU A 26 8.20 -36.13 17.80
CA LEU A 26 7.75 -35.62 19.10
C LEU A 26 6.68 -36.51 19.73
N LYS A 27 5.74 -37.02 18.94
CA LYS A 27 4.69 -37.93 19.40
C LYS A 27 5.31 -39.23 19.91
N ASP A 28 6.28 -39.81 19.19
CA ASP A 28 6.97 -41.04 19.58
C ASP A 28 7.73 -40.88 20.89
N LEU A 29 8.18 -39.69 21.22
CA LEU A 29 8.82 -39.35 22.49
C LEU A 29 7.80 -39.03 23.61
N GLY A 30 6.51 -39.10 23.34
CA GLY A 30 5.46 -38.77 24.30
C GLY A 30 5.33 -37.29 24.60
N VAL A 31 5.84 -36.41 23.70
CA VAL A 31 5.73 -34.97 23.84
C VAL A 31 4.44 -34.48 23.19
N ASP A 32 3.61 -33.76 23.96
CA ASP A 32 2.39 -33.15 23.46
C ASP A 32 2.72 -31.78 22.80
N ALA A 33 3.23 -31.84 21.58
CA ALA A 33 3.54 -30.65 20.80
C ALA A 33 2.34 -30.27 19.94
N ARG A 34 1.82 -29.07 20.16
CA ARG A 34 0.68 -28.54 19.39
C ARG A 34 1.18 -27.87 18.11
N TYR A 35 0.52 -28.17 16.99
CA TYR A 35 0.86 -27.62 15.68
C TYR A 35 0.08 -26.34 15.41
N GLU A 36 0.77 -25.24 15.13
CA GLU A 36 0.19 -23.94 14.78
C GLU A 36 -0.94 -23.50 15.74
N ALA A 37 -0.79 -23.80 17.04
CA ALA A 37 -1.85 -23.65 18.03
C ALA A 37 -2.07 -22.22 18.49
N ILE A 38 -1.09 -21.34 18.27
CA ILE A 38 -1.18 -19.94 18.69
C ILE A 38 -0.81 -19.02 17.54
N LYS A 39 -1.23 -17.76 17.63
CA LYS A 39 -0.80 -16.69 16.75
C LYS A 39 -0.13 -15.62 17.61
N ILE A 40 0.95 -15.08 17.11
CA ILE A 40 1.71 -14.05 17.82
C ILE A 40 1.61 -12.77 17.01
N GLU A 41 1.01 -11.72 17.57
CA GLU A 41 0.98 -10.41 16.95
C GLU A 41 2.36 -9.77 17.07
N TRP A 42 2.75 -9.08 16.00
CA TRP A 42 4.01 -8.34 15.99
C TRP A 42 3.85 -7.10 15.12
N GLU A 43 4.71 -6.15 15.33
CA GLU A 43 4.68 -4.89 14.63
C GLU A 43 5.81 -4.84 13.59
N ASP A 44 5.45 -4.52 12.35
CA ASP A 44 6.40 -4.38 11.25
C ASP A 44 6.23 -3.00 10.63
N LEU A 45 6.98 -2.04 11.17
CA LEU A 45 6.95 -0.65 10.72
C LEU A 45 8.02 -0.42 9.66
N THR A 46 7.62 0.13 8.53
CA THR A 46 8.53 0.53 7.46
C THR A 46 8.28 1.99 7.11
N TYR A 47 9.33 2.80 7.16
CA TYR A 47 9.29 4.17 6.68
C TYR A 47 9.69 4.20 5.21
N ARG A 48 8.88 4.88 4.39
CA ARG A 48 9.06 4.94 2.94
C ARG A 48 9.12 6.38 2.48
N THR A 49 9.66 6.58 1.28
CA THR A 49 9.62 7.87 0.60
C THR A 49 8.72 7.77 -0.61
N TYR A 50 8.05 8.88 -0.91
CA TYR A 50 7.23 9.05 -2.08
C TYR A 50 7.80 10.23 -2.89
N THR A 51 8.05 10.00 -4.17
CA THR A 51 8.58 11.03 -5.07
C THR A 51 7.47 11.44 -6.04
N PRO A 52 6.92 12.65 -5.90
CA PRO A 52 5.91 13.15 -6.84
C PRO A 52 6.45 13.28 -8.26
N ASP A 53 5.57 13.15 -9.25
CA ASP A 53 5.96 13.32 -10.66
C ASP A 53 6.32 14.78 -10.96
N PHE A 54 5.48 15.73 -10.54
CA PHE A 54 5.72 17.17 -10.77
C PHE A 54 5.30 17.97 -9.55
N ILE A 55 6.00 19.07 -9.34
CA ILE A 55 5.65 20.07 -8.33
C ILE A 55 5.55 21.41 -9.04
N LEU A 56 4.39 22.04 -8.96
CA LEU A 56 4.15 23.35 -9.56
C LEU A 56 4.75 24.47 -8.69
N PRO A 57 5.05 25.63 -9.28
CA PRO A 57 5.58 26.77 -8.51
C PRO A 57 4.69 27.23 -7.35
N ASN A 58 3.39 26.98 -7.43
CA ASN A 58 2.43 27.31 -6.36
C ASN A 58 2.28 26.20 -5.30
N GLY A 59 3.13 25.15 -5.36
CA GLY A 59 3.14 24.09 -4.38
C GLY A 59 2.19 22.93 -4.67
N ILE A 60 1.40 23.00 -5.73
CA ILE A 60 0.54 21.89 -6.13
C ILE A 60 1.40 20.73 -6.63
N ILE A 61 1.16 19.56 -6.07
CA ILE A 61 1.83 18.31 -6.47
C ILE A 61 0.96 17.60 -7.50
N ILE A 62 1.56 17.27 -8.63
CA ILE A 62 0.87 16.58 -9.72
C ILE A 62 1.36 15.14 -9.79
N GLU A 63 0.42 14.22 -9.78
CA GLU A 63 0.66 12.80 -9.97
C GLU A 63 -0.03 12.33 -11.25
N ALA A 64 0.75 11.89 -12.21
CA ALA A 64 0.24 11.41 -13.50
C ALA A 64 0.03 9.89 -13.43
N LYS A 65 -1.17 9.42 -13.78
CA LYS A 65 -1.53 8.00 -13.70
C LYS A 65 -2.28 7.53 -14.94
N GLY A 66 -1.74 6.52 -15.60
CA GLY A 66 -2.49 5.73 -16.58
C GLY A 66 -3.35 4.70 -15.84
N LEU A 67 -2.70 3.82 -15.08
CA LEU A 67 -3.37 2.88 -14.17
C LEU A 67 -3.30 3.41 -12.74
N PHE A 68 -4.41 3.32 -12.05
CA PHE A 68 -4.51 3.74 -10.65
C PHE A 68 -4.82 2.52 -9.78
N THR A 69 -3.77 1.82 -9.40
CA THR A 69 -3.86 0.52 -8.71
C THR A 69 -4.33 0.66 -7.25
N THR A 70 -4.72 -0.46 -6.65
CA THR A 70 -5.03 -0.51 -5.22
C THR A 70 -3.86 -0.03 -4.37
N ASN A 71 -2.63 -0.38 -4.74
CA ASN A 71 -1.43 0.08 -4.03
C ASN A 71 -1.24 1.59 -4.15
N ASP A 72 -1.47 2.16 -5.35
CA ASP A 72 -1.42 3.61 -5.55
C ASP A 72 -2.43 4.31 -4.65
N ARG A 73 -3.66 3.84 -4.64
CA ARG A 73 -4.73 4.45 -3.85
C ARG A 73 -4.42 4.40 -2.35
N ARG A 74 -3.95 3.25 -1.87
CA ARG A 74 -3.57 3.08 -0.46
C ARG A 74 -2.42 4.00 -0.08
N LYS A 75 -1.40 4.10 -0.93
CA LYS A 75 -0.27 5.01 -0.72
C LYS A 75 -0.73 6.46 -0.59
N HIS A 76 -1.55 6.93 -1.51
CA HIS A 76 -1.98 8.33 -1.50
C HIS A 76 -2.93 8.65 -0.35
N LEU A 77 -3.75 7.72 0.10
CA LEU A 77 -4.54 7.89 1.32
C LEU A 77 -3.64 8.00 2.55
N ALA A 78 -2.60 7.18 2.64
CA ALA A 78 -1.65 7.22 3.75
C ALA A 78 -0.86 8.53 3.75
N VAL A 79 -0.36 8.96 2.58
CA VAL A 79 0.38 10.22 2.44
C VAL A 79 -0.51 11.40 2.81
N LYS A 80 -1.75 11.44 2.35
CA LYS A 80 -2.71 12.51 2.67
C LYS A 80 -2.99 12.58 4.18
N LYS A 81 -3.16 11.43 4.81
CA LYS A 81 -3.40 11.35 6.26
C LYS A 81 -2.21 11.87 7.06
N GLN A 82 -0.99 11.53 6.62
CA GLN A 82 0.24 11.90 7.31
C GLN A 82 0.71 13.32 6.99
N HIS A 83 0.37 13.82 5.80
CA HIS A 83 0.75 15.15 5.32
C HIS A 83 -0.49 15.90 4.80
N PRO A 84 -1.44 16.25 5.69
CA PRO A 84 -2.72 16.86 5.27
C PRO A 84 -2.56 18.21 4.60
N ASN A 85 -1.43 18.89 4.76
CA ASN A 85 -1.18 20.19 4.17
C ASN A 85 -0.62 20.11 2.73
N LEU A 86 -0.29 18.94 2.24
CA LEU A 86 0.16 18.76 0.86
C LEU A 86 -1.05 18.73 -0.08
N ASP A 87 -0.96 19.48 -1.15
CA ASP A 87 -2.00 19.53 -2.19
C ASP A 87 -1.60 18.63 -3.34
N ILE A 88 -2.04 17.37 -3.28
CA ILE A 88 -1.74 16.35 -4.28
C ILE A 88 -2.96 16.21 -5.18
N ARG A 89 -2.75 16.38 -6.48
CA ARG A 89 -3.79 16.25 -7.51
C ARG A 89 -3.37 15.27 -8.57
N PHE A 90 -4.35 14.59 -9.16
CA PHE A 90 -4.10 13.57 -10.17
C PHE A 90 -4.41 14.08 -11.57
N VAL A 91 -3.55 13.71 -12.52
CA VAL A 91 -3.84 13.82 -13.93
C VAL A 91 -3.89 12.40 -14.48
N PHE A 92 -5.08 11.96 -14.86
CA PHE A 92 -5.31 10.62 -15.38
C PHE A 92 -5.32 10.61 -16.91
N GLU A 93 -4.95 9.49 -17.48
CA GLU A 93 -5.24 9.23 -18.88
C GLU A 93 -6.75 9.18 -19.13
N ASN A 94 -7.49 8.51 -18.22
CA ASN A 94 -8.94 8.40 -18.28
C ASN A 94 -9.52 8.22 -16.89
N SER A 95 -10.05 9.28 -16.30
CA SER A 95 -10.64 9.28 -14.96
C SER A 95 -11.96 8.50 -14.87
N ARG A 96 -12.57 8.18 -16.00
CA ARG A 96 -13.80 7.37 -16.05
C ARG A 96 -13.53 5.88 -15.96
N ARG A 97 -12.26 5.49 -15.95
CA ARG A 97 -11.88 4.09 -15.75
C ARG A 97 -12.38 3.58 -14.40
N LYS A 98 -12.90 2.37 -14.40
CA LYS A 98 -13.35 1.72 -13.16
C LYS A 98 -12.15 1.28 -12.33
N LEU A 99 -12.31 1.29 -11.02
CA LEU A 99 -11.26 0.88 -10.08
C LEU A 99 -10.83 -0.57 -10.28
N SER A 100 -11.79 -1.42 -10.66
CA SER A 100 -11.55 -2.83 -10.97
C SER A 100 -12.67 -3.32 -11.88
N LYS A 101 -12.49 -4.51 -12.46
CA LYS A 101 -13.53 -5.15 -13.28
C LYS A 101 -14.80 -5.36 -12.42
N GLY A 102 -15.93 -4.87 -12.91
CA GLY A 102 -17.21 -4.97 -12.21
C GLY A 102 -17.45 -3.93 -11.12
N ALA A 103 -16.48 -3.08 -10.82
CA ALA A 103 -16.68 -2.01 -9.86
C ALA A 103 -17.63 -0.94 -10.39
N LYS A 104 -18.39 -0.32 -9.52
CA LYS A 104 -19.24 0.84 -9.84
C LYS A 104 -18.46 2.14 -9.78
N SER A 105 -17.45 2.22 -8.93
CA SER A 105 -16.63 3.42 -8.75
C SER A 105 -15.55 3.52 -9.82
N THR A 106 -15.37 4.76 -10.29
CA THR A 106 -14.29 5.14 -11.22
C THR A 106 -13.17 5.85 -10.47
N TYR A 107 -12.07 6.17 -11.15
CA TYR A 107 -10.97 6.98 -10.61
C TYR A 107 -11.47 8.34 -10.14
N GLU A 108 -12.30 8.99 -10.95
CA GLU A 108 -12.91 10.29 -10.63
C GLU A 108 -13.77 10.21 -9.36
N ILE A 109 -14.62 9.20 -9.25
CA ILE A 109 -15.48 8.98 -8.07
C ILE A 109 -14.62 8.74 -6.83
N TRP A 110 -13.56 7.97 -6.95
CA TRP A 110 -12.63 7.74 -5.85
C TRP A 110 -11.96 9.04 -5.39
N CYS A 111 -11.47 9.85 -6.33
CA CYS A 111 -10.87 11.15 -6.03
C CYS A 111 -11.85 12.07 -5.31
N ASP A 112 -13.06 12.16 -5.81
CA ASP A 112 -14.12 12.96 -5.21
C ASP A 112 -14.41 12.51 -3.77
N ARG A 113 -14.53 11.20 -3.57
CA ARG A 113 -14.82 10.63 -2.25
C ARG A 113 -13.73 10.93 -1.23
N TYR A 114 -12.47 10.89 -1.63
CA TYR A 114 -11.33 11.05 -0.72
C TYR A 114 -10.71 12.46 -0.76
N GLY A 115 -11.35 13.40 -1.44
CA GLY A 115 -10.93 14.80 -1.42
C GLY A 115 -9.71 15.12 -2.26
N PHE A 116 -9.51 14.40 -3.36
CA PHE A 116 -8.48 14.71 -4.35
C PHE A 116 -9.10 15.35 -5.58
N GLU A 117 -8.50 16.42 -6.07
CA GLU A 117 -8.86 16.94 -7.40
C GLU A 117 -8.17 16.11 -8.47
N CYS A 118 -8.84 15.93 -9.60
CA CYS A 118 -8.27 15.25 -10.76
C CYS A 118 -8.71 15.90 -12.07
N TYR A 119 -7.95 15.66 -13.10
CA TYR A 119 -8.25 16.12 -14.46
C TYR A 119 -7.70 15.10 -15.45
N ASP A 120 -8.17 15.13 -16.69
CA ASP A 120 -7.71 14.17 -17.69
C ASP A 120 -6.68 14.79 -18.63
N ARG A 121 -5.56 14.10 -18.80
CA ARG A 121 -4.52 14.30 -19.84
C ARG A 121 -3.68 15.57 -19.75
N ILE A 122 -4.17 16.63 -19.15
CA ILE A 122 -3.45 17.90 -18.99
C ILE A 122 -3.59 18.43 -17.57
N VAL A 123 -2.67 19.31 -17.20
CA VAL A 123 -2.85 20.17 -16.04
C VAL A 123 -3.70 21.35 -16.50
N PRO A 124 -4.91 21.56 -15.94
CA PRO A 124 -5.73 22.68 -16.38
C PRO A 124 -5.09 24.01 -15.97
N GLU A 125 -5.28 25.04 -16.84
CA GLU A 125 -4.74 26.36 -16.59
C GLU A 125 -5.19 26.93 -15.23
N SER A 126 -6.40 26.62 -14.81
CA SER A 126 -6.94 27.06 -13.52
C SER A 126 -6.05 26.65 -12.34
N TRP A 127 -5.45 25.44 -12.40
CA TRP A 127 -4.52 25.01 -11.36
C TRP A 127 -3.23 25.81 -11.38
N LEU A 128 -2.74 26.18 -12.55
CA LEU A 128 -1.52 26.98 -12.72
C LEU A 128 -1.69 28.40 -12.19
N LYS A 129 -2.91 28.90 -12.21
CA LYS A 129 -3.25 30.27 -11.77
C LYS A 129 -3.62 30.36 -10.30
N GLU A 130 -3.78 29.25 -9.60
CA GLU A 130 -4.06 29.25 -8.17
C GLU A 130 -2.88 29.85 -7.40
N LYS A 131 -3.20 30.63 -6.39
CA LYS A 131 -2.19 31.21 -5.52
C LYS A 131 -1.76 30.17 -4.48
N GLY A 132 -0.46 30.08 -4.25
CA GLY A 132 0.12 29.18 -3.28
C GLY A 132 1.61 29.45 -3.13
N LYS A 133 2.24 28.75 -2.22
CA LYS A 133 3.67 28.87 -1.97
C LYS A 133 4.40 27.66 -2.55
N ALA A 134 5.55 27.91 -3.16
CA ALA A 134 6.45 26.83 -3.56
C ALA A 134 6.82 25.97 -2.36
N LEU A 135 6.96 24.65 -2.59
CA LEU A 135 7.53 23.77 -1.60
C LEU A 135 9.03 24.05 -1.52
N GLY A 136 9.45 24.68 -0.42
CA GLY A 136 10.80 25.20 -0.26
C GLY A 136 11.87 24.15 0.07
N THR A 137 11.52 22.88 0.20
CA THR A 137 12.47 21.84 0.60
C THR A 137 12.47 20.69 -0.40
N LYS A 138 13.66 20.12 -0.64
CA LYS A 138 13.80 18.91 -1.46
C LYS A 138 13.28 17.64 -0.76
N PHE A 139 13.00 17.73 0.51
CA PHE A 139 12.57 16.61 1.33
C PHE A 139 11.54 17.07 2.35
N VAL A 140 10.38 16.42 2.33
CA VAL A 140 9.33 16.65 3.33
C VAL A 140 9.42 15.53 4.35
N ALA A 141 9.88 15.85 5.55
CA ALA A 141 10.09 14.88 6.60
C ALA A 141 8.78 14.32 7.13
N TYR A 142 8.83 13.09 7.62
CA TYR A 142 7.72 12.48 8.34
C TYR A 142 7.34 13.36 9.54
N PRO A 143 6.04 13.64 9.74
CA PRO A 143 5.61 14.64 10.74
C PRO A 143 5.77 14.20 12.19
N HIS A 144 6.04 12.93 12.44
CA HIS A 144 6.24 12.38 13.77
C HIS A 144 7.64 11.79 13.91
N PRO A 145 8.23 11.79 15.11
CA PRO A 145 9.51 11.14 15.32
C PRO A 145 9.46 9.67 14.91
N LYS A 146 10.48 9.23 14.18
CA LYS A 146 10.61 7.83 13.84
C LYS A 146 10.92 7.03 15.10
N VAL A 147 10.30 5.86 15.22
CA VAL A 147 10.64 4.93 16.30
C VAL A 147 12.05 4.40 16.04
N VAL A 148 12.95 4.60 17.00
CA VAL A 148 14.32 4.08 16.92
C VAL A 148 14.27 2.61 17.35
N ARG A 149 14.60 1.72 16.43
CA ARG A 149 14.77 0.30 16.74
C ARG A 149 16.13 0.09 17.39
N LYS A 150 16.13 -0.51 18.56
CA LYS A 150 17.35 -0.96 19.21
C LYS A 150 17.80 -2.30 18.64
#